data_b34be45cb8d871b6294f1d789f817ec7
#
_entry.id   b34be45cb8d871b6294f1d789f817ec7
#
_cell.length_a   1.000
_cell.length_b   1.000
_cell.length_c   1.000
_cell.angle_alpha   90.00
_cell.angle_beta   90.00
_cell.angle_gamma   90.00
#
_symmetry.space_group_name_H-M   'P 1'
#
loop_
_entity.id
_entity.type
_entity.pdbx_description
1 polymer ?
#
loop_
_entity_poly.entity_id
_entity_poly.type
_entity_poly.pdbx_seq_one_letter_code
_entity_poly.pdbx_strand_id
1 'polypeptide(L)'
;MQATPLKYASQSVSKYYFIAALALFTAQIIFGVLLGLQYVIGDLFFPYIPFNQARMVHTNLLIVWLLFGFMGAAYYMIPEESETELYSPKLAMILFWVFLVAGAVTIVGYLAVPYATLAELTGNDLLKTMGREFLEQPLPTKVGIVIVCLGMLFNITMTVLKGRKTSISVVLLMGLWGLALMFLFSFVNPDNLVRDKMYWWFVVHLWVEGTWELILGALLAFVLIKTTGVDREVIDKWLYVIIAMALITGILGTGHHFFFIGMPGYWLWVGSIFSALEPLPFFMMTVFAFNMV
;
A
#
# COMPACT_ATOMS: atom_id res chain seq x y z
N MET A 1 16.96 -6.29 28.02
CA MET A 1 15.50 -6.33 28.04
C MET A 1 15.06 -7.72 27.58
N GLN A 2 14.35 -8.49 28.42
CA GLN A 2 13.68 -9.70 27.94
C GLN A 2 12.52 -9.30 27.04
N ALA A 3 12.45 -9.88 25.83
CA ALA A 3 11.35 -9.62 24.93
C ALA A 3 10.04 -10.12 25.57
N THR A 4 9.01 -9.30 25.57
CA THR A 4 7.68 -9.72 26.01
C THR A 4 7.23 -10.90 25.15
N PRO A 5 6.79 -12.03 25.76
CA PRO A 5 6.36 -13.18 24.99
C PRO A 5 5.16 -12.82 24.10
N LEU A 6 5.15 -13.34 22.87
CA LEU A 6 4.03 -13.18 21.96
C LEU A 6 2.77 -13.83 22.55
N LYS A 7 1.63 -13.17 22.43
CA LYS A 7 0.35 -13.69 22.91
C LYS A 7 -0.11 -14.91 22.09
N TYR A 8 0.16 -14.89 20.80
CA TYR A 8 -0.11 -15.98 19.85
C TYR A 8 1.16 -16.36 19.10
N ALA A 9 1.45 -17.65 18.97
CA ALA A 9 2.68 -18.13 18.34
C ALA A 9 2.79 -17.71 16.87
N SER A 10 1.66 -17.64 16.16
CA SER A 10 1.59 -17.23 14.76
C SER A 10 1.99 -15.76 14.52
N GLN A 11 1.98 -14.90 15.56
CA GLN A 11 2.46 -13.53 15.43
C GLN A 11 3.96 -13.47 15.05
N SER A 12 4.72 -14.53 15.29
CA SER A 12 6.13 -14.63 14.88
C SER A 12 6.36 -14.44 13.38
N VAL A 13 5.35 -14.70 12.54
CA VAL A 13 5.37 -14.45 11.09
C VAL A 13 5.63 -12.97 10.77
N SER A 14 5.06 -12.05 11.56
CA SER A 14 5.20 -10.59 11.37
C SER A 14 6.64 -10.12 11.31
N LYS A 15 7.54 -10.77 12.07
CA LYS A 15 8.95 -10.41 12.12
C LYS A 15 9.61 -10.43 10.75
N TYR A 16 9.31 -11.44 9.93
CA TYR A 16 9.88 -11.58 8.58
C TYR A 16 9.40 -10.46 7.67
N TYR A 17 8.11 -10.16 7.74
CA TYR A 17 7.50 -9.07 6.97
C TYR A 17 8.08 -7.70 7.34
N PHE A 18 8.25 -7.41 8.64
CA PHE A 18 8.86 -6.15 9.09
C PHE A 18 10.33 -6.02 8.70
N ILE A 19 11.11 -7.11 8.81
CA ILE A 19 12.52 -7.09 8.35
C ILE A 19 12.60 -6.81 6.86
N ALA A 20 11.76 -7.47 6.04
CA ALA A 20 11.71 -7.21 4.61
C ALA A 20 11.27 -5.76 4.32
N ALA A 21 10.23 -5.26 5.00
CA ALA A 21 9.78 -3.88 4.87
C ALA A 21 10.90 -2.87 5.15
N LEU A 22 11.65 -3.03 6.23
CA LEU A 22 12.75 -2.14 6.60
C LEU A 22 13.91 -2.20 5.59
N ALA A 23 14.25 -3.40 5.10
CA ALA A 23 15.29 -3.56 4.08
C ALA A 23 14.90 -2.90 2.76
N LEU A 24 13.65 -3.11 2.31
CA LEU A 24 13.12 -2.51 1.09
C LEU A 24 12.94 -0.99 1.23
N PHE A 25 12.54 -0.49 2.39
CA PHE A 25 12.50 0.93 2.70
C PHE A 25 13.89 1.57 2.60
N THR A 26 14.91 0.91 3.15
CA THR A 26 16.30 1.38 3.02
C THR A 26 16.73 1.46 1.55
N ALA A 27 16.42 0.43 0.75
CA ALA A 27 16.70 0.45 -0.68
C ALA A 27 15.95 1.59 -1.39
N GLN A 28 14.68 1.82 -1.05
CA GLN A 28 13.86 2.90 -1.58
C GLN A 28 14.47 4.27 -1.27
N ILE A 29 14.99 4.50 -0.04
CA ILE A 29 15.67 5.74 0.34
C ILE A 29 16.94 5.95 -0.51
N ILE A 30 17.73 4.90 -0.72
CA ILE A 30 18.95 4.99 -1.55
C ILE A 30 18.60 5.47 -2.97
N PHE A 31 17.59 4.89 -3.60
CA PHE A 31 17.12 5.35 -4.91
C PHE A 31 16.52 6.77 -4.87
N GLY A 32 15.87 7.16 -3.77
CA GLY A 32 15.37 8.52 -3.57
C GLY A 32 16.51 9.55 -3.50
N VAL A 33 17.57 9.23 -2.77
CA VAL A 33 18.79 10.08 -2.73
C VAL A 33 19.44 10.16 -4.10
N LEU A 34 19.54 9.04 -4.83
CA LEU A 34 20.06 9.03 -6.19
C LEU A 34 19.26 9.97 -7.11
N LEU A 35 17.94 9.89 -7.09
CA LEU A 35 17.06 10.76 -7.87
C LEU A 35 17.25 12.23 -7.53
N GLY A 36 17.33 12.57 -6.22
CA GLY A 36 17.63 13.93 -5.78
C GLY A 36 18.98 14.45 -6.32
N LEU A 37 20.00 13.61 -6.28
CA LEU A 37 21.32 13.95 -6.84
C LEU A 37 21.28 14.10 -8.37
N GLN A 38 20.52 13.28 -9.09
CA GLN A 38 20.35 13.41 -10.53
C GLN A 38 19.65 14.73 -10.93
N TYR A 39 18.79 15.29 -10.07
CA TYR A 39 18.24 16.62 -10.28
C TYR A 39 19.29 17.73 -10.20
N VAL A 40 20.28 17.57 -9.32
CA VAL A 40 21.31 18.60 -9.08
C VAL A 40 22.50 18.45 -10.04
N ILE A 41 22.90 17.20 -10.31
CA ILE A 41 24.13 16.90 -11.08
C ILE A 41 23.81 16.58 -12.56
N GLY A 42 22.54 16.35 -12.91
CA GLY A 42 22.12 16.01 -14.26
C GLY A 42 22.47 14.56 -14.63
N ASP A 43 23.51 14.36 -15.42
CA ASP A 43 23.84 13.06 -16.01
C ASP A 43 24.49 12.04 -15.04
N LEU A 44 24.29 12.20 -13.74
CA LEU A 44 24.84 11.29 -12.74
C LEU A 44 24.42 9.84 -13.03
N PHE A 45 25.42 8.98 -13.25
CA PHE A 45 25.28 7.56 -13.62
C PHE A 45 24.60 7.28 -14.98
N PHE A 46 24.34 8.29 -15.80
CA PHE A 46 23.91 8.06 -17.18
C PHE A 46 25.07 7.46 -18.00
N PRO A 47 24.89 6.50 -18.90
CA PRO A 47 23.61 5.86 -19.28
C PRO A 47 23.24 4.61 -18.46
N TYR A 48 24.01 4.25 -17.43
CA TYR A 48 23.85 2.98 -16.70
C TYR A 48 22.59 2.92 -15.85
N ILE A 49 22.24 4.04 -15.21
CA ILE A 49 21.02 4.19 -14.41
C ILE A 49 20.33 5.51 -14.78
N PRO A 50 19.59 5.55 -15.90
CA PRO A 50 18.82 6.74 -16.28
C PRO A 50 17.78 7.11 -15.21
N PHE A 51 17.48 8.41 -15.08
CA PHE A 51 16.52 8.93 -14.12
C PHE A 51 15.18 8.17 -14.11
N ASN A 52 14.62 7.88 -15.28
CA ASN A 52 13.33 7.19 -15.38
C ASN A 52 13.37 5.77 -14.81
N GLN A 53 14.48 5.03 -15.00
CA GLN A 53 14.64 3.70 -14.41
C GLN A 53 14.82 3.78 -12.89
N ALA A 54 15.64 4.71 -12.41
CA ALA A 54 15.79 4.95 -10.97
C ALA A 54 14.47 5.32 -10.32
N ARG A 55 13.65 6.16 -10.98
CA ARG A 55 12.32 6.54 -10.51
C ARG A 55 11.37 5.35 -10.44
N MET A 56 11.31 4.52 -11.48
CA MET A 56 10.50 3.30 -11.48
C MET A 56 10.86 2.39 -10.30
N VAL A 57 12.15 2.20 -10.04
CA VAL A 57 12.60 1.40 -8.89
C VAL A 57 12.18 2.04 -7.58
N HIS A 58 12.41 3.35 -7.41
CA HIS A 58 12.06 4.09 -6.21
C HIS A 58 10.56 4.01 -5.89
N THR A 59 9.70 4.28 -6.87
CA THR A 59 8.23 4.26 -6.69
C THR A 59 7.67 2.87 -6.46
N ASN A 60 8.20 1.86 -7.15
CA ASN A 60 7.78 0.48 -6.92
C ASN A 60 8.28 -0.08 -5.57
N LEU A 61 9.49 0.26 -5.14
CA LEU A 61 9.98 -0.07 -3.80
C LEU A 61 9.10 0.58 -2.72
N LEU A 62 8.62 1.83 -2.92
CA LEU A 62 7.70 2.50 -2.01
C LEU A 62 6.45 1.64 -1.75
N ILE A 63 5.81 1.18 -2.82
CA ILE A 63 4.62 0.33 -2.71
C ILE A 63 4.95 -1.00 -2.01
N VAL A 64 6.02 -1.65 -2.42
CA VAL A 64 6.33 -3.00 -1.94
C VAL A 64 6.67 -3.01 -0.45
N TRP A 65 7.50 -2.06 0.05
CA TRP A 65 7.81 -2.05 1.48
C TRP A 65 6.61 -1.69 2.35
N LEU A 66 5.71 -0.80 1.88
CA LEU A 66 4.47 -0.49 2.57
C LEU A 66 3.55 -1.72 2.65
N LEU A 67 3.41 -2.47 1.57
CA LEU A 67 2.63 -3.71 1.56
C LEU A 67 3.20 -4.75 2.53
N PHE A 68 4.53 -4.94 2.57
CA PHE A 68 5.16 -5.80 3.58
C PHE A 68 4.91 -5.30 5.00
N GLY A 69 4.99 -3.98 5.22
CA GLY A 69 4.68 -3.35 6.51
C GLY A 69 3.24 -3.59 6.95
N PHE A 70 2.28 -3.34 6.07
CA PHE A 70 0.86 -3.58 6.34
C PHE A 70 0.55 -5.04 6.65
N MET A 71 1.11 -5.95 5.87
CA MET A 71 0.93 -7.39 6.10
C MET A 71 1.59 -7.84 7.40
N GLY A 72 2.80 -7.33 7.69
CA GLY A 72 3.46 -7.57 8.98
C GLY A 72 2.62 -7.11 10.16
N ALA A 73 2.08 -5.89 10.09
CA ALA A 73 1.21 -5.34 11.11
C ALA A 73 -0.12 -6.13 11.23
N ALA A 74 -0.73 -6.49 10.09
CA ALA A 74 -1.95 -7.30 10.08
C ALA A 74 -1.73 -8.68 10.71
N TYR A 75 -0.65 -9.39 10.38
CA TYR A 75 -0.32 -10.68 10.97
C TYR A 75 0.05 -10.60 12.46
N TYR A 76 0.48 -9.44 12.94
CA TYR A 76 0.68 -9.21 14.36
C TYR A 76 -0.64 -8.93 15.08
N MET A 77 -1.45 -8.03 14.52
CA MET A 77 -2.65 -7.48 15.15
C MET A 77 -3.84 -8.45 15.12
N ILE A 78 -4.07 -9.10 13.98
CA ILE A 78 -5.29 -9.92 13.77
C ILE A 78 -5.41 -11.08 14.76
N PRO A 79 -4.35 -11.83 15.10
CA PRO A 79 -4.46 -12.85 16.15
C PRO A 79 -4.93 -12.29 17.50
N GLU A 80 -4.49 -11.09 17.86
CA GLU A 80 -4.90 -10.46 19.12
C GLU A 80 -6.35 -9.95 19.08
N GLU A 81 -6.74 -9.29 18.00
CA GLU A 81 -8.10 -8.77 17.82
C GLU A 81 -9.13 -9.90 17.67
N SER A 82 -8.76 -10.95 16.98
CA SER A 82 -9.64 -12.10 16.76
C SER A 82 -9.57 -13.17 17.86
N GLU A 83 -8.69 -12.99 18.84
CA GLU A 83 -8.47 -13.93 19.96
C GLU A 83 -8.21 -15.36 19.48
N THR A 84 -7.48 -15.53 18.39
CA THR A 84 -7.17 -16.83 17.78
C THR A 84 -5.85 -16.79 17.00
N GLU A 85 -5.24 -17.98 16.80
CA GLU A 85 -4.08 -18.11 15.92
C GLU A 85 -4.43 -17.80 14.45
N LEU A 86 -3.44 -17.38 13.64
CA LEU A 86 -3.63 -17.24 12.20
C LEU A 86 -4.18 -18.54 11.59
N TYR A 87 -5.06 -18.42 10.64
CA TYR A 87 -5.65 -19.56 9.91
C TYR A 87 -4.56 -20.48 9.36
N SER A 88 -3.53 -19.91 8.74
CA SER A 88 -2.37 -20.66 8.25
C SER A 88 -1.08 -19.84 8.28
N PRO A 89 -0.27 -19.95 9.33
CA PRO A 89 1.06 -19.35 9.36
C PRO A 89 1.97 -19.85 8.22
N LYS A 90 1.80 -21.12 7.81
CA LYS A 90 2.53 -21.70 6.68
C LYS A 90 2.19 -21.00 5.36
N LEU A 91 0.92 -20.74 5.10
CA LEU A 91 0.50 -19.99 3.91
C LEU A 91 1.09 -18.58 3.93
N ALA A 92 1.04 -17.88 5.07
CA ALA A 92 1.63 -16.56 5.21
C ALA A 92 3.12 -16.57 4.83
N MET A 93 3.89 -17.57 5.27
CA MET A 93 5.33 -17.68 4.94
C MET A 93 5.59 -18.06 3.49
N ILE A 94 4.76 -18.91 2.87
CA ILE A 94 4.86 -19.21 1.43
C ILE A 94 4.64 -17.94 0.61
N LEU A 95 3.57 -17.19 0.91
CA LEU A 95 3.24 -15.95 0.22
C LEU A 95 4.29 -14.86 0.45
N PHE A 96 4.89 -14.80 1.65
CA PHE A 96 6.04 -13.94 1.93
C PHE A 96 7.17 -14.16 0.93
N TRP A 97 7.63 -15.40 0.78
CA TRP A 97 8.74 -15.72 -0.11
C TRP A 97 8.39 -15.52 -1.58
N VAL A 98 7.19 -15.93 -2.00
CA VAL A 98 6.72 -15.73 -3.39
C VAL A 98 6.70 -14.23 -3.72
N PHE A 99 6.13 -13.40 -2.84
CA PHE A 99 6.05 -11.96 -3.06
C PHE A 99 7.42 -11.29 -3.04
N LEU A 100 8.29 -11.67 -2.09
CA LEU A 100 9.65 -11.12 -1.99
C LEU A 100 10.48 -11.44 -3.23
N VAL A 101 10.49 -12.70 -3.67
CA VAL A 101 11.28 -13.13 -4.83
C VAL A 101 10.72 -12.53 -6.13
N ALA A 102 9.40 -12.60 -6.34
CA ALA A 102 8.76 -12.00 -7.53
C ALA A 102 8.97 -10.48 -7.59
N GLY A 103 8.85 -9.79 -6.45
CA GLY A 103 9.13 -8.36 -6.35
C GLY A 103 10.58 -8.03 -6.67
N ALA A 104 11.53 -8.78 -6.11
CA ALA A 104 12.96 -8.58 -6.39
C ALA A 104 13.28 -8.79 -7.87
N VAL A 105 12.76 -9.86 -8.49
CA VAL A 105 12.93 -10.12 -9.93
C VAL A 105 12.35 -8.98 -10.77
N THR A 106 11.18 -8.46 -10.41
CA THR A 106 10.54 -7.34 -11.11
C THR A 106 11.39 -6.07 -11.03
N ILE A 107 11.90 -5.73 -9.84
CA ILE A 107 12.76 -4.55 -9.62
C ILE A 107 14.08 -4.69 -10.38
N VAL A 108 14.72 -5.86 -10.34
CA VAL A 108 15.94 -6.12 -11.11
C VAL A 108 15.68 -6.00 -12.62
N GLY A 109 14.51 -6.44 -13.09
CA GLY A 109 14.10 -6.28 -14.47
C GLY A 109 14.01 -4.81 -14.93
N TYR A 110 13.64 -3.87 -14.06
CA TYR A 110 13.65 -2.45 -14.40
C TYR A 110 15.06 -1.89 -14.64
N LEU A 111 16.06 -2.43 -13.94
CA LEU A 111 17.45 -1.96 -14.03
C LEU A 111 18.28 -2.70 -15.09
N ALA A 112 18.19 -4.02 -15.11
CA ALA A 112 19.08 -4.86 -15.90
C ALA A 112 18.67 -4.97 -17.38
N VAL A 113 17.39 -5.27 -17.63
CA VAL A 113 16.81 -5.35 -18.98
C VAL A 113 15.45 -4.71 -18.95
N PRO A 114 15.33 -3.42 -19.34
CA PRO A 114 14.03 -2.74 -19.36
C PRO A 114 12.96 -3.56 -20.07
N TYR A 115 11.78 -3.64 -19.49
CA TYR A 115 10.70 -4.48 -20.01
C TYR A 115 10.29 -4.14 -21.44
N ALA A 116 10.42 -2.87 -21.87
CA ALA A 116 10.22 -2.49 -23.26
C ALA A 116 11.21 -3.20 -24.19
N THR A 117 12.50 -3.17 -23.84
CA THR A 117 13.55 -3.88 -24.59
C THR A 117 13.33 -5.39 -24.58
N LEU A 118 12.94 -5.96 -23.43
CA LEU A 118 12.64 -7.38 -23.32
C LEU A 118 11.43 -7.79 -24.19
N ALA A 119 10.40 -6.95 -24.25
CA ALA A 119 9.25 -7.15 -25.12
C ALA A 119 9.64 -7.14 -26.61
N GLU A 120 10.50 -6.21 -27.02
CA GLU A 120 11.02 -6.13 -28.39
C GLU A 120 11.87 -7.35 -28.75
N LEU A 121 12.81 -7.74 -27.89
CA LEU A 121 13.71 -8.88 -28.11
C LEU A 121 12.96 -10.22 -28.18
N THR A 122 11.90 -10.35 -27.39
CA THR A 122 11.14 -11.62 -27.33
C THR A 122 9.91 -11.64 -28.22
N GLY A 123 9.51 -10.49 -28.78
CA GLY A 123 8.23 -10.31 -29.48
C GLY A 123 7.00 -10.50 -28.59
N ASN A 124 7.16 -10.42 -27.27
CA ASN A 124 6.09 -10.67 -26.31
C ASN A 124 5.49 -9.37 -25.76
N ASP A 125 4.36 -8.97 -26.29
CA ASP A 125 3.64 -7.75 -25.88
C ASP A 125 3.15 -7.76 -24.41
N LEU A 126 3.05 -8.92 -23.77
CA LEU A 126 2.68 -9.03 -22.36
C LEU A 126 3.74 -8.48 -21.41
N LEU A 127 4.97 -8.29 -21.89
CA LEU A 127 6.05 -7.69 -21.12
C LEU A 127 6.11 -6.17 -21.22
N LYS A 128 5.32 -5.55 -22.09
CA LYS A 128 5.23 -4.09 -22.19
C LYS A 128 4.70 -3.48 -20.89
N THR A 129 5.30 -2.37 -20.51
CA THR A 129 4.83 -1.52 -19.41
C THR A 129 4.22 -0.25 -19.97
N MET A 130 3.17 0.25 -19.34
CA MET A 130 2.45 1.44 -19.82
C MET A 130 3.07 2.76 -19.34
N GLY A 131 4.18 2.73 -18.59
CA GLY A 131 4.82 3.93 -18.05
C GLY A 131 3.98 4.71 -17.06
N ARG A 132 2.95 4.12 -16.48
CA ARG A 132 2.08 4.72 -15.45
C ARG A 132 2.76 4.58 -14.10
N GLU A 133 3.06 5.69 -13.48
CA GLU A 133 3.70 5.76 -12.17
C GLU A 133 2.93 4.92 -11.14
N PHE A 134 3.64 4.11 -10.36
CA PHE A 134 3.13 3.08 -9.45
C PHE A 134 2.48 1.84 -10.10
N LEU A 135 2.20 1.86 -11.39
CA LEU A 135 1.54 0.79 -12.14
C LEU A 135 2.38 0.29 -13.32
N GLU A 136 3.72 0.46 -13.25
CA GLU A 136 4.66 0.11 -14.32
C GLU A 136 4.89 -1.39 -14.47
N GLN A 137 4.34 -2.23 -13.60
CA GLN A 137 4.56 -3.68 -13.66
C GLN A 137 4.00 -4.26 -14.98
N PRO A 138 4.74 -5.18 -15.65
CA PRO A 138 4.23 -5.89 -16.80
C PRO A 138 3.07 -6.81 -16.41
N LEU A 139 2.22 -7.16 -17.37
CA LEU A 139 1.00 -7.92 -17.13
C LEU A 139 1.21 -9.22 -16.33
N PRO A 140 2.23 -10.06 -16.59
CA PRO A 140 2.45 -11.26 -15.78
C PRO A 140 2.72 -10.95 -14.30
N THR A 141 3.47 -9.89 -14.02
CA THR A 141 3.72 -9.43 -12.64
C THR A 141 2.44 -8.96 -11.97
N LYS A 142 1.59 -8.17 -12.66
CA LYS A 142 0.29 -7.74 -12.13
C LYS A 142 -0.61 -8.92 -11.77
N VAL A 143 -0.66 -9.94 -12.61
CA VAL A 143 -1.41 -11.18 -12.34
C VAL A 143 -0.83 -11.89 -11.11
N GLY A 144 0.49 -12.00 -11.00
CA GLY A 144 1.17 -12.56 -9.83
C GLY A 144 0.84 -11.80 -8.53
N ILE A 145 0.83 -10.47 -8.58
CA ILE A 145 0.44 -9.61 -7.44
C ILE A 145 -1.00 -9.93 -6.99
N VAL A 146 -1.95 -10.05 -7.93
CA VAL A 146 -3.34 -10.40 -7.60
C VAL A 146 -3.43 -11.76 -6.91
N ILE A 147 -2.74 -12.78 -7.43
CA ILE A 147 -2.75 -14.14 -6.84
C ILE A 147 -2.20 -14.12 -5.40
N VAL A 148 -1.06 -13.47 -5.18
CA VAL A 148 -0.46 -13.35 -3.84
C VAL A 148 -1.39 -12.58 -2.90
N CYS A 149 -1.95 -11.47 -3.36
CA CYS A 149 -2.87 -10.64 -2.59
C CYS A 149 -4.10 -11.44 -2.16
N LEU A 150 -4.74 -12.16 -3.07
CA LEU A 150 -5.89 -13.03 -2.75
C LEU A 150 -5.54 -14.11 -1.72
N GLY A 151 -4.35 -14.71 -1.82
CA GLY A 151 -3.87 -15.66 -0.82
C GLY A 151 -3.72 -15.04 0.58
N MET A 152 -3.14 -13.83 0.65
CA MET A 152 -3.01 -13.08 1.91
C MET A 152 -4.38 -12.70 2.49
N LEU A 153 -5.28 -12.17 1.66
CA LEU A 153 -6.65 -11.82 2.03
C LEU A 153 -7.43 -13.04 2.54
N PHE A 154 -7.31 -14.17 1.86
CA PHE A 154 -7.92 -15.42 2.30
C PHE A 154 -7.47 -15.80 3.71
N ASN A 155 -6.15 -15.77 3.96
CA ASN A 155 -5.59 -16.15 5.25
C ASN A 155 -6.11 -15.25 6.39
N ILE A 156 -6.09 -13.93 6.19
CA ILE A 156 -6.57 -12.96 7.19
C ILE A 156 -8.09 -13.06 7.37
N THR A 157 -8.84 -13.13 6.28
CA THR A 157 -10.30 -13.24 6.32
C THR A 157 -10.72 -14.49 7.09
N MET A 158 -10.11 -15.64 6.81
CA MET A 158 -10.41 -16.88 7.51
C MET A 158 -10.05 -16.82 8.99
N THR A 159 -9.01 -16.09 9.36
CA THR A 159 -8.66 -15.85 10.77
C THR A 159 -9.75 -15.05 11.46
N VAL A 160 -10.16 -13.93 10.89
CA VAL A 160 -11.22 -13.07 11.46
C VAL A 160 -12.58 -13.80 11.53
N LEU A 161 -12.92 -14.58 10.50
CA LEU A 161 -14.18 -15.35 10.49
C LEU A 161 -14.25 -16.43 11.57
N LYS A 162 -13.11 -17.05 11.92
CA LYS A 162 -13.01 -18.08 12.96
C LYS A 162 -12.98 -17.52 14.37
N GLY A 163 -12.43 -16.32 14.53
CA GLY A 163 -12.26 -15.68 15.83
C GLY A 163 -13.32 -14.63 16.15
N ARG A 164 -13.03 -13.84 17.18
CA ARG A 164 -13.80 -12.65 17.55
C ARG A 164 -13.71 -11.60 16.44
N LYS A 165 -14.83 -10.96 16.15
CA LYS A 165 -14.92 -9.84 15.22
C LYS A 165 -14.96 -8.53 16.00
N THR A 166 -14.00 -7.64 15.73
CA THR A 166 -13.95 -6.29 16.32
C THR A 166 -14.10 -5.25 15.22
N SER A 167 -14.46 -4.01 15.56
CA SER A 167 -14.51 -2.90 14.59
C SER A 167 -13.15 -2.74 13.89
N ILE A 168 -12.05 -2.85 14.63
CA ILE A 168 -10.70 -2.75 14.11
C ILE A 168 -10.41 -3.84 13.07
N SER A 169 -10.72 -5.11 13.39
CA SER A 169 -10.50 -6.22 12.45
C SER A 169 -11.36 -6.13 11.19
N VAL A 170 -12.60 -5.63 11.33
CA VAL A 170 -13.51 -5.42 10.18
C VAL A 170 -13.03 -4.28 9.30
N VAL A 171 -12.63 -3.13 9.88
CA VAL A 171 -12.10 -2.00 9.12
C VAL A 171 -10.81 -2.37 8.38
N LEU A 172 -9.91 -3.12 9.05
CA LEU A 172 -8.72 -3.64 8.37
C LEU A 172 -9.07 -4.52 7.18
N LEU A 173 -10.03 -5.44 7.32
CA LEU A 173 -10.49 -6.27 6.20
C LEU A 173 -11.09 -5.43 5.07
N MET A 174 -11.90 -4.41 5.39
CA MET A 174 -12.46 -3.51 4.38
C MET A 174 -11.34 -2.82 3.58
N GLY A 175 -10.32 -2.29 4.26
CA GLY A 175 -9.17 -1.66 3.62
C GLY A 175 -8.38 -2.64 2.75
N LEU A 176 -8.07 -3.83 3.27
CA LEU A 176 -7.31 -4.85 2.52
C LEU A 176 -8.08 -5.37 1.29
N TRP A 177 -9.38 -5.66 1.41
CA TRP A 177 -10.21 -6.05 0.27
C TRP A 177 -10.39 -4.90 -0.72
N GLY A 178 -10.59 -3.67 -0.22
CA GLY A 178 -10.65 -2.47 -1.06
C GLY A 178 -9.38 -2.27 -1.87
N LEU A 179 -8.20 -2.46 -1.23
CA LEU A 179 -6.90 -2.38 -1.88
C LEU A 179 -6.78 -3.39 -3.04
N ALA A 180 -7.19 -4.64 -2.84
CA ALA A 180 -7.17 -5.65 -3.88
C ALA A 180 -8.14 -5.31 -5.03
N LEU A 181 -9.35 -4.86 -4.71
CA LEU A 181 -10.36 -4.48 -5.71
C LEU A 181 -9.90 -3.28 -6.53
N MET A 182 -9.36 -2.23 -5.90
CA MET A 182 -8.85 -1.06 -6.62
C MET A 182 -7.69 -1.44 -7.55
N PHE A 183 -6.80 -2.36 -7.16
CA PHE A 183 -5.71 -2.80 -8.01
C PHE A 183 -6.20 -3.46 -9.32
N LEU A 184 -7.36 -4.12 -9.32
CA LEU A 184 -7.92 -4.72 -10.54
C LEU A 184 -8.23 -3.68 -11.63
N PHE A 185 -8.54 -2.44 -11.26
CA PHE A 185 -8.74 -1.36 -12.23
C PHE A 185 -7.45 -0.98 -12.97
N SER A 186 -6.27 -1.35 -12.45
CA SER A 186 -4.99 -1.14 -13.13
C SER A 186 -4.81 -1.92 -14.44
N PHE A 187 -5.69 -2.90 -14.71
CA PHE A 187 -5.70 -3.68 -15.96
C PHE A 187 -6.42 -2.99 -17.11
N VAL A 188 -7.17 -1.92 -16.85
CA VAL A 188 -7.87 -1.15 -17.86
C VAL A 188 -6.90 -0.19 -18.54
N ASN A 189 -6.92 -0.15 -19.88
CA ASN A 189 -6.06 0.70 -20.67
C ASN A 189 -6.93 1.63 -21.54
N PRO A 190 -7.23 2.87 -21.10
CA PRO A 190 -7.92 3.85 -21.91
C PRO A 190 -7.15 4.20 -23.19
N ASP A 191 -7.88 4.45 -24.27
CA ASP A 191 -7.38 4.73 -25.62
C ASP A 191 -6.95 6.20 -25.84
N ASN A 192 -7.28 7.07 -24.91
CA ASN A 192 -7.01 8.51 -24.98
C ASN A 192 -6.14 8.96 -23.80
N LEU A 193 -5.09 9.76 -24.07
CA LEU A 193 -4.12 10.19 -23.07
C LEU A 193 -4.75 10.93 -21.89
N VAL A 194 -5.74 11.78 -22.12
CA VAL A 194 -6.42 12.54 -21.05
C VAL A 194 -7.24 11.59 -20.18
N ARG A 195 -7.99 10.67 -20.80
CA ARG A 195 -8.74 9.62 -20.08
C ARG A 195 -7.80 8.71 -19.33
N ASP A 196 -6.66 8.34 -19.92
CA ASP A 196 -5.65 7.50 -19.28
C ASP A 196 -5.07 8.17 -18.02
N LYS A 197 -4.71 9.44 -18.11
CA LYS A 197 -4.20 10.21 -16.98
C LYS A 197 -5.24 10.35 -15.85
N MET A 198 -6.48 10.68 -16.20
CA MET A 198 -7.58 10.80 -15.25
C MET A 198 -7.89 9.46 -14.58
N TYR A 199 -8.00 8.39 -15.38
CA TYR A 199 -8.30 7.04 -14.89
C TYR A 199 -7.19 6.49 -14.01
N TRP A 200 -5.94 6.61 -14.45
CA TRP A 200 -4.77 6.17 -13.71
C TRP A 200 -4.70 6.84 -12.33
N TRP A 201 -4.81 8.16 -12.26
CA TRP A 201 -4.75 8.87 -10.99
C TRP A 201 -5.98 8.61 -10.11
N PHE A 202 -7.15 8.43 -10.69
CA PHE A 202 -8.32 7.98 -9.95
C PHE A 202 -8.07 6.62 -9.27
N VAL A 203 -7.50 5.65 -9.99
CA VAL A 203 -7.17 4.32 -9.44
C VAL A 203 -6.11 4.42 -8.36
N VAL A 204 -5.00 5.11 -8.62
CA VAL A 204 -3.88 5.23 -7.65
C VAL A 204 -4.31 6.00 -6.41
N HIS A 205 -5.04 7.09 -6.59
CA HIS A 205 -5.53 7.90 -5.48
C HIS A 205 -6.49 7.12 -4.57
N LEU A 206 -7.53 6.49 -5.13
CA LEU A 206 -8.45 5.66 -4.33
C LEU A 206 -7.74 4.46 -3.68
N TRP A 207 -6.72 3.95 -4.31
CA TRP A 207 -5.91 2.88 -3.77
C TRP A 207 -5.14 3.35 -2.52
N VAL A 208 -4.51 4.52 -2.60
CA VAL A 208 -3.72 5.11 -1.50
C VAL A 208 -4.61 5.86 -0.51
N GLU A 209 -5.32 6.89 -0.95
CA GLU A 209 -6.04 7.84 -0.11
C GLU A 209 -7.51 7.44 0.18
N GLY A 210 -7.88 6.26 -0.21
CA GLY A 210 -9.15 5.63 0.17
C GLY A 210 -8.92 4.36 0.99
N THR A 211 -8.34 3.34 0.36
CA THR A 211 -8.25 2.03 1.00
C THR A 211 -7.09 1.89 1.98
N TRP A 212 -5.92 2.52 1.72
CA TRP A 212 -4.80 2.50 2.67
C TRP A 212 -5.13 3.27 3.93
N GLU A 213 -5.91 4.33 3.84
CA GLU A 213 -6.37 5.07 5.01
C GLU A 213 -7.19 4.19 5.97
N LEU A 214 -8.03 3.30 5.45
CA LEU A 214 -8.74 2.33 6.29
C LEU A 214 -7.78 1.36 6.99
N ILE A 215 -6.76 0.90 6.27
CA ILE A 215 -5.72 0.04 6.85
C ILE A 215 -4.96 0.80 7.95
N LEU A 216 -4.49 2.01 7.65
CA LEU A 216 -3.77 2.86 8.60
C LEU A 216 -4.63 3.21 9.81
N GLY A 217 -5.92 3.52 9.61
CA GLY A 217 -6.86 3.80 10.68
C GLY A 217 -7.02 2.62 11.64
N ALA A 218 -7.16 1.41 11.10
CA ALA A 218 -7.25 0.20 11.91
C ALA A 218 -5.95 -0.09 12.68
N LEU A 219 -4.79 0.07 12.03
CA LEU A 219 -3.48 -0.13 12.66
C LEU A 219 -3.21 0.92 13.75
N LEU A 220 -3.50 2.19 13.47
CA LEU A 220 -3.36 3.26 14.44
C LEU A 220 -4.29 3.07 15.65
N ALA A 221 -5.54 2.68 15.41
CA ALA A 221 -6.50 2.37 16.47
C ALA A 221 -5.96 1.27 17.40
N PHE A 222 -5.43 0.18 16.84
CA PHE A 222 -4.84 -0.90 17.62
C PHE A 222 -3.64 -0.40 18.44
N VAL A 223 -2.72 0.35 17.82
CA VAL A 223 -1.54 0.89 18.51
C VAL A 223 -1.94 1.83 19.64
N LEU A 224 -2.90 2.74 19.41
CA LEU A 224 -3.37 3.68 20.43
C LEU A 224 -3.96 2.95 21.64
N ILE A 225 -4.84 1.97 21.44
CA ILE A 225 -5.38 1.16 22.54
C ILE A 225 -4.26 0.48 23.33
N LYS A 226 -3.27 -0.08 22.64
CA LYS A 226 -2.15 -0.80 23.29
C LYS A 226 -1.18 0.11 24.05
N THR A 227 -0.95 1.31 23.55
CA THR A 227 0.05 2.24 24.12
C THR A 227 -0.52 3.18 25.18
N THR A 228 -1.76 3.61 25.00
CA THR A 228 -2.40 4.58 25.92
C THR A 228 -3.35 3.92 26.90
N GLY A 229 -3.94 2.77 26.56
CA GLY A 229 -4.99 2.15 27.36
C GLY A 229 -6.35 2.84 27.22
N VAL A 230 -6.53 3.73 26.23
CA VAL A 230 -7.80 4.42 25.96
C VAL A 230 -8.95 3.42 25.76
N ASP A 231 -10.15 3.81 26.19
CA ASP A 231 -11.34 2.98 26.02
C ASP A 231 -11.59 2.66 24.53
N ARG A 232 -11.80 1.39 24.24
CA ARG A 232 -12.08 0.90 22.89
C ARG A 232 -13.28 1.57 22.25
N GLU A 233 -14.33 1.89 23.02
CA GLU A 233 -15.53 2.54 22.49
C GLU A 233 -15.23 3.93 21.89
N VAL A 234 -14.30 4.66 22.48
CA VAL A 234 -13.84 5.96 21.95
C VAL A 234 -13.16 5.78 20.61
N ILE A 235 -12.25 4.81 20.52
CA ILE A 235 -11.53 4.49 19.30
C ILE A 235 -12.48 3.99 18.20
N ASP A 236 -13.45 3.15 18.53
CA ASP A 236 -14.45 2.64 17.57
C ASP A 236 -15.26 3.80 16.94
N LYS A 237 -15.63 4.82 17.72
CA LYS A 237 -16.32 6.02 17.20
C LYS A 237 -15.44 6.79 16.20
N TRP A 238 -14.15 6.93 16.50
CA TRP A 238 -13.20 7.58 15.58
C TRP A 238 -12.96 6.76 14.32
N LEU A 239 -12.98 5.42 14.39
CA LEU A 239 -12.90 4.58 13.19
C LEU A 239 -14.07 4.81 12.25
N TYR A 240 -15.30 5.01 12.75
CA TYR A 240 -16.44 5.37 11.88
C TYR A 240 -16.23 6.73 11.19
N VAL A 241 -15.66 7.72 11.90
CA VAL A 241 -15.31 9.00 11.29
C VAL A 241 -14.24 8.83 10.21
N ILE A 242 -13.20 8.02 10.47
CA ILE A 242 -12.15 7.73 9.49
C ILE A 242 -12.75 7.08 8.25
N ILE A 243 -13.61 6.06 8.40
CA ILE A 243 -14.26 5.40 7.25
C ILE A 243 -15.07 6.40 6.42
N ALA A 244 -15.90 7.21 7.06
CA ALA A 244 -16.73 8.21 6.38
C ALA A 244 -15.87 9.25 5.66
N MET A 245 -14.82 9.75 6.29
CA MET A 245 -13.91 10.73 5.70
C MET A 245 -13.09 10.11 4.58
N ALA A 246 -12.50 8.93 4.74
CA ALA A 246 -11.74 8.25 3.69
C ALA A 246 -12.57 8.00 2.42
N LEU A 247 -13.87 7.69 2.57
CA LEU A 247 -14.77 7.54 1.41
C LEU A 247 -15.06 8.89 0.74
N ILE A 248 -15.28 9.96 1.50
CA ILE A 248 -15.60 11.29 0.95
C ILE A 248 -14.33 11.93 0.37
N THR A 249 -13.25 11.98 1.14
CA THR A 249 -11.99 12.63 0.75
C THR A 249 -11.28 11.82 -0.33
N GLY A 250 -11.27 10.49 -0.23
CA GLY A 250 -10.70 9.62 -1.26
C GLY A 250 -11.34 9.79 -2.64
N ILE A 251 -12.66 10.02 -2.72
CA ILE A 251 -13.32 10.27 -4.00
C ILE A 251 -13.10 11.71 -4.48
N LEU A 252 -13.38 12.69 -3.64
CA LEU A 252 -13.36 14.10 -4.03
C LEU A 252 -11.94 14.68 -4.02
N GLY A 253 -11.06 14.20 -3.13
CA GLY A 253 -9.64 14.55 -3.08
C GLY A 253 -8.88 14.17 -4.34
N THR A 254 -9.33 13.17 -5.11
CA THR A 254 -8.73 12.81 -6.42
C THR A 254 -8.49 14.03 -7.31
N GLY A 255 -9.27 15.10 -7.15
CA GLY A 255 -9.13 16.33 -7.91
C GLY A 255 -7.74 16.98 -7.82
N HIS A 256 -6.96 16.74 -6.75
CA HIS A 256 -5.61 17.28 -6.66
C HIS A 256 -4.62 16.66 -7.67
N HIS A 257 -4.94 15.49 -8.24
CA HIS A 257 -4.16 14.88 -9.32
C HIS A 257 -4.54 15.41 -10.71
N PHE A 258 -5.57 16.27 -10.81
CA PHE A 258 -6.10 16.74 -12.08
C PHE A 258 -5.58 18.13 -12.48
N PHE A 259 -4.66 18.71 -11.72
CA PHE A 259 -4.20 20.09 -11.89
C PHE A 259 -3.61 20.39 -13.26
N PHE A 260 -2.92 19.44 -13.89
CA PHE A 260 -2.17 19.67 -15.11
C PHE A 260 -2.61 18.79 -16.30
N ILE A 261 -3.82 18.21 -16.23
CA ILE A 261 -4.29 17.26 -17.25
C ILE A 261 -5.50 17.76 -18.06
N GLY A 262 -5.80 19.07 -18.00
CA GLY A 262 -6.87 19.69 -18.76
C GLY A 262 -8.28 19.47 -18.20
N MET A 263 -8.40 19.12 -16.95
CA MET A 263 -9.69 19.02 -16.27
C MET A 263 -10.26 20.40 -15.93
N PRO A 264 -11.60 20.53 -15.78
CA PRO A 264 -12.23 21.79 -15.38
C PRO A 264 -11.66 22.35 -14.08
N GLY A 265 -11.48 23.67 -14.02
CA GLY A 265 -10.80 24.37 -12.91
C GLY A 265 -11.43 24.17 -11.53
N TYR A 266 -12.73 23.82 -11.45
CA TYR A 266 -13.36 23.55 -10.15
C TYR A 266 -12.74 22.34 -9.43
N TRP A 267 -12.13 21.38 -10.15
CA TRP A 267 -11.43 20.24 -9.54
C TRP A 267 -10.22 20.66 -8.70
N LEU A 268 -9.60 21.81 -9.00
CA LEU A 268 -8.51 22.34 -8.19
C LEU A 268 -9.02 22.66 -6.77
N TRP A 269 -10.15 23.31 -6.67
CA TRP A 269 -10.76 23.65 -5.38
C TRP A 269 -11.28 22.42 -4.64
N VAL A 270 -12.06 21.59 -5.32
CA VAL A 270 -12.61 20.36 -4.74
C VAL A 270 -11.48 19.45 -4.24
N GLY A 271 -10.51 19.15 -5.08
CA GLY A 271 -9.38 18.30 -4.72
C GLY A 271 -8.58 18.86 -3.55
N SER A 272 -8.25 20.15 -3.56
CA SER A 272 -7.46 20.77 -2.49
C SER A 272 -8.17 20.76 -1.14
N ILE A 273 -9.48 21.09 -1.12
CA ILE A 273 -10.26 21.13 0.12
C ILE A 273 -10.37 19.72 0.72
N PHE A 274 -10.77 18.73 -0.08
CA PHE A 274 -10.99 17.40 0.43
C PHE A 274 -9.68 16.68 0.79
N SER A 275 -8.61 16.88 0.03
CA SER A 275 -7.29 16.36 0.39
C SER A 275 -6.76 16.97 1.69
N ALA A 276 -6.99 18.26 1.94
CA ALA A 276 -6.61 18.90 3.20
C ALA A 276 -7.37 18.36 4.43
N LEU A 277 -8.53 17.74 4.23
CA LEU A 277 -9.32 17.14 5.31
C LEU A 277 -8.90 15.71 5.68
N GLU A 278 -8.15 15.00 4.82
CA GLU A 278 -7.74 13.61 5.01
C GLU A 278 -6.99 13.34 6.33
N PRO A 279 -5.97 14.13 6.73
CA PRO A 279 -5.23 13.84 7.95
C PRO A 279 -6.02 14.14 9.23
N LEU A 280 -7.11 14.90 9.13
CA LEU A 280 -7.83 15.43 10.30
C LEU A 280 -8.38 14.35 11.23
N PRO A 281 -9.09 13.30 10.75
CA PRO A 281 -9.64 12.28 11.64
C PRO A 281 -8.56 11.44 12.33
N PHE A 282 -7.44 11.19 11.68
CA PHE A 282 -6.28 10.49 12.28
C PHE A 282 -5.64 11.30 13.40
N PHE A 283 -5.42 12.58 13.13
CA PHE A 283 -4.89 13.51 14.12
C PHE A 283 -5.83 13.60 15.33
N MET A 284 -7.12 13.79 15.10
CA MET A 284 -8.11 13.89 16.17
C MET A 284 -8.21 12.60 17.00
N MET A 285 -8.24 11.42 16.36
CA MET A 285 -8.24 10.15 17.10
C MET A 285 -7.02 10.02 17.99
N THR A 286 -5.84 10.46 17.52
CA THR A 286 -4.60 10.44 18.28
C THR A 286 -4.67 11.39 19.47
N VAL A 287 -5.07 12.63 19.25
CA VAL A 287 -5.23 13.65 20.32
C VAL A 287 -6.21 13.17 21.39
N PHE A 288 -7.36 12.63 21.01
CA PHE A 288 -8.34 12.09 21.95
C PHE A 288 -7.77 10.91 22.75
N ALA A 289 -7.06 9.99 22.10
CA ALA A 289 -6.48 8.85 22.78
C ALA A 289 -5.51 9.28 23.89
N PHE A 290 -4.67 10.29 23.64
CA PHE A 290 -3.71 10.78 24.65
C PHE A 290 -4.34 11.70 25.71
N ASN A 291 -5.44 12.38 25.41
CA ASN A 291 -6.08 13.29 26.37
C ASN A 291 -7.10 12.60 27.29
N MET A 292 -7.49 11.36 27.00
CA MET A 292 -8.49 10.60 27.77
C MET A 292 -7.88 9.54 28.70
N VAL A 293 -6.56 9.55 28.89
CA VAL A 293 -5.82 8.62 29.76
C VAL A 293 -5.33 9.29 31.03
#